data_a675e2161d1daf56b80a866cf7a98f18
#
_entry.id   a675e2161d1daf56b80a866cf7a98f18
#
_cell.length_a   1.000
_cell.length_b   1.000
_cell.length_c   1.000
_cell.angle_alpha   90.00
_cell.angle_beta   90.00
_cell.angle_gamma   90.00
#
_symmetry.space_group_name_H-M   'P 1'
#
loop_
_entity.id
_entity.type
_entity.pdbx_description
1 polymer ?
#
loop_
_entity_poly.entity_id
_entity_poly.type
_entity_poly.pdbx_seq_one_letter_code
_entity_poly.pdbx_strand_id
1 'polypeptide(L)'
;MGGRDAASGPLRVGACLSLSGRYARFGAQAARALRAWAALDGDAELVIEDDRSDPGMLRALLPKVATGCDVLLGPYSTQLARVAGKMAAGAGWLVWNHGGSGDDVQAACPGHAVSLLTPASRYAERFIRDVVDGTGLELWIEPGKGSFGRQVADGAQKIAGQAGIRTRRLEDGDSWPCPPGPWALVSAGTFEDDVQAVNRARRQPDPPRLIFSVAAGVREFAGEVDDPEGIYGAGQWLPGGTTRAELGPPEDTFLAAYATVTDQPAGYPGVQAAAAAVVAAHCARQARSTARGQLWAQAVALDTVTLFGGFRINPVTGAQVKHEAVLVRWTSGGLALA
;
A
#
# COMPACT_ATOMS: atom_id res chain seq x y z
N MET A 1 26.11 10.96 -11.90
CA MET A 1 25.19 11.73 -12.78
C MET A 1 24.76 12.95 -11.99
N GLY A 2 25.09 14.14 -12.48
CA GLY A 2 24.70 15.41 -11.85
C GLY A 2 23.19 15.56 -11.94
N GLY A 3 22.53 15.86 -10.82
CA GLY A 3 21.15 16.28 -10.81
C GLY A 3 20.98 17.51 -11.68
N ARG A 4 19.86 17.61 -12.40
CA ARG A 4 19.48 18.85 -13.08
C ARG A 4 19.13 19.89 -12.03
N ASP A 5 19.54 21.12 -12.24
CA ASP A 5 18.98 22.23 -11.47
C ASP A 5 17.49 22.32 -11.78
N ALA A 6 16.64 22.26 -10.78
CA ALA A 6 15.18 22.28 -10.90
C ALA A 6 14.65 23.69 -11.25
N ALA A 7 15.27 24.38 -12.22
CA ALA A 7 15.15 25.84 -12.34
C ALA A 7 14.37 26.37 -13.57
N SER A 8 13.79 25.54 -14.48
CA SER A 8 13.20 26.13 -15.69
C SER A 8 12.07 25.36 -16.38
N GLY A 9 11.31 24.54 -15.67
CA GLY A 9 10.16 23.85 -16.27
C GLY A 9 9.32 23.08 -15.24
N PRO A 10 8.17 22.50 -15.66
CA PRO A 10 7.35 21.69 -14.79
C PRO A 10 8.12 20.47 -14.28
N LEU A 11 7.84 20.08 -13.03
CA LEU A 11 8.43 18.88 -12.42
C LEU A 11 7.94 17.62 -13.16
N ARG A 12 8.85 16.88 -13.78
CA ARG A 12 8.51 15.65 -14.50
C ARG A 12 8.49 14.47 -13.55
N VAL A 13 7.29 13.93 -13.33
CA VAL A 13 7.04 12.79 -12.43
C VAL A 13 6.82 11.53 -13.25
N GLY A 14 7.75 10.60 -13.15
CA GLY A 14 7.73 9.34 -13.88
C GLY A 14 7.15 8.21 -13.03
N ALA A 15 6.34 7.32 -13.64
CA ALA A 15 5.82 6.13 -13.00
C ALA A 15 5.71 4.96 -13.99
N CYS A 16 6.14 3.77 -13.57
CA CYS A 16 5.71 2.52 -14.20
C CYS A 16 4.56 1.96 -13.38
N LEU A 17 3.36 1.89 -13.97
CA LEU A 17 2.15 1.41 -13.32
C LEU A 17 1.61 0.19 -14.05
N SER A 18 1.01 -0.73 -13.31
CA SER A 18 0.33 -1.89 -13.88
C SER A 18 -1.04 -1.47 -14.44
N LEU A 19 -1.07 -0.86 -15.63
CA LEU A 19 -2.32 -0.45 -16.30
C LEU A 19 -3.02 -1.66 -16.95
N SER A 20 -2.29 -2.73 -17.18
CA SER A 20 -2.80 -4.03 -17.64
C SER A 20 -2.24 -5.18 -16.79
N GLY A 21 -2.73 -6.41 -17.03
CA GLY A 21 -2.33 -7.59 -16.27
C GLY A 21 -3.00 -7.68 -14.89
N ARG A 22 -2.40 -8.49 -14.02
CA ARG A 22 -2.99 -8.89 -12.71
C ARG A 22 -3.34 -7.72 -11.80
N TYR A 23 -2.55 -6.65 -11.81
CA TYR A 23 -2.72 -5.50 -10.92
C TYR A 23 -3.39 -4.31 -11.59
N ALA A 24 -4.01 -4.52 -12.76
CA ALA A 24 -4.60 -3.43 -13.57
C ALA A 24 -5.61 -2.58 -12.79
N ARG A 25 -6.44 -3.20 -11.91
CA ARG A 25 -7.40 -2.50 -11.05
C ARG A 25 -6.74 -1.44 -10.16
N PHE A 26 -5.57 -1.75 -9.62
CA PHE A 26 -4.82 -0.87 -8.72
C PHE A 26 -4.00 0.18 -9.48
N GLY A 27 -3.36 -0.24 -10.59
CA GLY A 27 -2.62 0.67 -11.46
C GLY A 27 -3.51 1.73 -12.10
N ALA A 28 -4.73 1.36 -12.49
CA ALA A 28 -5.71 2.31 -13.03
C ALA A 28 -6.14 3.34 -11.97
N GLN A 29 -6.36 2.93 -10.72
CA GLN A 29 -6.66 3.86 -9.61
C GLN A 29 -5.49 4.81 -9.36
N ALA A 30 -4.24 4.30 -9.34
CA ALA A 30 -3.04 5.11 -9.19
C ALA A 30 -2.92 6.16 -10.30
N ALA A 31 -3.09 5.75 -11.58
CA ALA A 31 -3.01 6.66 -12.72
C ALA A 31 -4.05 7.79 -12.67
N ARG A 32 -5.30 7.47 -12.27
CA ARG A 32 -6.37 8.47 -12.11
C ARG A 32 -6.03 9.47 -11.00
N ALA A 33 -5.56 8.98 -9.85
CA ALA A 33 -5.20 9.81 -8.71
C ALA A 33 -3.99 10.71 -8.99
N LEU A 34 -3.00 10.21 -9.72
CA LEU A 34 -1.87 11.02 -10.17
C LEU A 34 -2.31 12.14 -11.13
N ARG A 35 -3.25 11.86 -12.05
CA ARG A 35 -3.80 12.90 -12.94
C ARG A 35 -4.57 13.97 -12.16
N ALA A 36 -5.39 13.56 -11.17
CA ALA A 36 -6.09 14.50 -10.29
C ALA A 36 -5.11 15.35 -9.48
N TRP A 37 -4.07 14.74 -8.93
CA TRP A 37 -3.01 15.46 -8.23
C TRP A 37 -2.27 16.43 -9.16
N ALA A 38 -1.85 16.02 -10.34
CA ALA A 38 -1.11 16.88 -11.26
C ALA A 38 -1.95 18.10 -11.72
N ALA A 39 -3.25 17.92 -11.87
CA ALA A 39 -4.16 19.03 -12.17
C ALA A 39 -4.25 20.04 -11.02
N LEU A 40 -4.17 19.58 -9.76
CA LEU A 40 -4.15 20.45 -8.59
C LEU A 40 -2.78 21.10 -8.36
N ASP A 41 -1.72 20.38 -8.65
CA ASP A 41 -0.34 20.86 -8.50
C ASP A 41 -0.03 21.99 -9.51
N GLY A 42 -0.50 21.88 -10.73
CA GLY A 42 -0.39 22.87 -11.80
C GLY A 42 1.01 23.05 -12.38
N ASP A 43 2.04 22.49 -11.74
CA ASP A 43 3.45 22.59 -12.16
C ASP A 43 4.12 21.19 -12.16
N ALA A 44 3.33 20.16 -12.47
CA ALA A 44 3.80 18.80 -12.62
C ALA A 44 3.37 18.20 -13.96
N GLU A 45 4.32 17.52 -14.61
CA GLU A 45 4.10 16.74 -15.84
C GLU A 45 4.24 15.24 -15.52
N LEU A 46 3.24 14.43 -15.92
CA LEU A 46 3.24 12.99 -15.67
C LEU A 46 3.75 12.22 -16.90
N VAL A 47 4.66 11.28 -16.65
CA VAL A 47 5.11 10.27 -17.61
C VAL A 47 4.76 8.90 -17.06
N ILE A 48 3.71 8.27 -17.58
CA ILE A 48 3.19 6.98 -17.07
C ILE A 48 3.36 5.92 -18.15
N GLU A 49 4.03 4.83 -17.81
CA GLU A 49 4.25 3.65 -18.66
C GLU A 49 3.57 2.42 -18.04
N ASP A 50 3.06 1.53 -18.89
CA ASP A 50 2.41 0.29 -18.47
C ASP A 50 3.43 -0.85 -18.27
N ASP A 51 3.70 -1.25 -17.03
CA ASP A 51 4.56 -2.39 -16.70
C ASP A 51 3.89 -3.74 -16.91
N ARG A 52 2.60 -3.77 -17.26
CA ARG A 52 1.78 -4.97 -17.52
C ARG A 52 1.76 -5.96 -16.35
N SER A 53 2.01 -5.50 -15.13
CA SER A 53 2.19 -6.37 -13.96
C SER A 53 3.35 -7.38 -14.13
N ASP A 54 4.32 -7.08 -14.98
CA ASP A 54 5.41 -7.98 -15.37
C ASP A 54 6.79 -7.42 -14.98
N PRO A 55 7.61 -8.18 -14.22
CA PRO A 55 8.94 -7.72 -13.81
C PRO A 55 9.92 -7.52 -14.98
N GLY A 56 9.75 -8.22 -16.09
CA GLY A 56 10.59 -8.07 -17.29
C GLY A 56 10.28 -6.77 -18.00
N MET A 57 8.98 -6.46 -18.18
CA MET A 57 8.52 -5.20 -18.74
C MET A 57 8.96 -4.02 -17.87
N LEU A 58 8.79 -4.13 -16.54
CA LEU A 58 9.29 -3.11 -15.61
C LEU A 58 10.79 -2.85 -15.79
N ARG A 59 11.63 -3.90 -15.91
CA ARG A 59 13.07 -3.74 -16.16
C ARG A 59 13.38 -3.04 -17.47
N ALA A 60 12.57 -3.22 -18.49
CA ALA A 60 12.77 -2.59 -19.80
C ALA A 60 12.35 -1.11 -19.81
N LEU A 61 11.30 -0.75 -19.07
CA LEU A 61 10.72 0.59 -19.09
C LEU A 61 11.32 1.53 -18.04
N LEU A 62 11.58 1.03 -16.83
CA LEU A 62 12.02 1.86 -15.70
C LEU A 62 13.25 2.73 -15.99
N PRO A 63 14.30 2.26 -16.71
CA PRO A 63 15.45 3.10 -17.07
C PRO A 63 15.07 4.26 -17.98
N LYS A 64 14.14 4.04 -18.92
CA LYS A 64 13.67 5.08 -19.84
C LYS A 64 12.90 6.17 -19.09
N VAL A 65 12.00 5.76 -18.18
CA VAL A 65 11.25 6.67 -17.32
C VAL A 65 12.20 7.45 -16.41
N ALA A 66 13.12 6.76 -15.74
CA ALA A 66 14.05 7.38 -14.80
C ALA A 66 15.01 8.41 -15.45
N THR A 67 15.43 8.19 -16.71
CA THR A 67 16.27 9.16 -17.42
C THR A 67 15.50 10.37 -17.96
N GLY A 68 14.19 10.22 -18.15
CA GLY A 68 13.31 11.26 -18.68
C GLY A 68 12.60 12.10 -17.62
N CYS A 69 12.70 11.75 -16.33
CA CYS A 69 11.92 12.36 -15.25
C CYS A 69 12.80 12.85 -14.11
N ASP A 70 12.26 13.77 -13.32
CA ASP A 70 12.90 14.39 -12.16
C ASP A 70 12.73 13.57 -10.89
N VAL A 71 11.54 12.97 -10.73
CA VAL A 71 11.22 12.04 -9.63
C VAL A 71 10.59 10.77 -10.17
N LEU A 72 10.79 9.65 -9.49
CA LEU A 72 10.40 8.33 -9.95
C LEU A 72 9.50 7.65 -8.92
N LEU A 73 8.22 7.48 -9.26
CA LEU A 73 7.28 6.71 -8.45
C LEU A 73 7.42 5.21 -8.74
N GLY A 74 7.30 4.41 -7.70
CA GLY A 74 7.40 2.96 -7.81
C GLY A 74 6.14 2.31 -8.39
N PRO A 75 6.25 1.04 -8.83
CA PRO A 75 5.12 0.25 -9.30
C PRO A 75 4.24 -0.25 -8.16
N TYR A 76 3.11 -0.87 -8.53
CA TYR A 76 2.24 -1.58 -7.59
C TYR A 76 2.75 -3.02 -7.34
N SER A 77 2.59 -3.51 -6.12
CA SER A 77 2.98 -4.80 -5.54
C SER A 77 4.39 -4.86 -4.95
N THR A 78 4.51 -5.66 -3.90
CA THR A 78 5.79 -5.94 -3.22
C THR A 78 6.85 -6.49 -4.18
N GLN A 79 6.45 -7.39 -5.09
CA GLN A 79 7.38 -7.99 -6.05
C GLN A 79 7.98 -6.96 -7.01
N LEU A 80 7.13 -6.13 -7.63
CA LEU A 80 7.57 -5.11 -8.58
C LEU A 80 8.34 -3.99 -7.88
N ALA A 81 7.89 -3.57 -6.70
CA ALA A 81 8.59 -2.57 -5.90
C ALA A 81 10.01 -3.01 -5.50
N ARG A 82 10.23 -4.28 -5.15
CA ARG A 82 11.57 -4.85 -4.92
C ARG A 82 12.44 -4.82 -6.17
N VAL A 83 11.86 -5.11 -7.34
CA VAL A 83 12.60 -5.00 -8.61
C VAL A 83 13.01 -3.56 -8.87
N ALA A 84 12.06 -2.62 -8.75
CA ALA A 84 12.34 -1.19 -8.93
C ALA A 84 13.41 -0.67 -7.94
N GLY A 85 13.31 -1.03 -6.66
CA GLY A 85 14.28 -0.65 -5.65
C GLY A 85 15.69 -1.18 -5.93
N LYS A 86 15.83 -2.44 -6.34
CA LYS A 86 17.13 -3.02 -6.73
C LYS A 86 17.72 -2.32 -7.95
N MET A 87 16.89 -1.99 -8.94
CA MET A 87 17.35 -1.24 -10.11
C MET A 87 17.78 0.18 -9.72
N ALA A 88 17.01 0.83 -8.85
CA ALA A 88 17.35 2.15 -8.32
C ALA A 88 18.67 2.14 -7.57
N ALA A 89 18.93 1.13 -6.74
CA ALA A 89 20.20 0.97 -6.03
C ALA A 89 21.38 0.78 -6.99
N GLY A 90 21.22 -0.03 -8.03
CA GLY A 90 22.26 -0.24 -9.04
C GLY A 90 22.55 0.98 -9.91
N ALA A 91 21.57 1.84 -10.14
CA ALA A 91 21.67 3.01 -11.01
C ALA A 91 21.84 4.35 -10.27
N GLY A 92 21.77 4.35 -8.93
CA GLY A 92 21.85 5.57 -8.12
C GLY A 92 20.60 6.42 -8.10
N TRP A 93 19.42 5.86 -8.40
CA TRP A 93 18.12 6.56 -8.37
C TRP A 93 17.48 6.50 -6.98
N LEU A 94 16.41 7.29 -6.81
CA LEU A 94 15.46 7.21 -5.68
C LEU A 94 14.07 6.87 -6.22
N VAL A 95 13.45 5.83 -5.65
CA VAL A 95 12.07 5.44 -5.95
C VAL A 95 11.17 5.81 -4.78
N TRP A 96 10.07 6.50 -5.07
CA TRP A 96 9.01 6.77 -4.11
C TRP A 96 7.98 5.65 -4.19
N ASN A 97 8.03 4.76 -3.20
CA ASN A 97 7.23 3.54 -3.19
C ASN A 97 5.83 3.82 -2.63
N HIS A 98 4.83 3.66 -3.50
CA HIS A 98 3.42 3.76 -3.15
C HIS A 98 2.66 2.44 -3.31
N GLY A 99 3.28 1.36 -3.77
CA GLY A 99 2.54 0.15 -4.14
C GLY A 99 3.07 -1.15 -3.53
N GLY A 100 4.26 -1.13 -2.93
CA GLY A 100 4.88 -2.31 -2.35
C GLY A 100 5.04 -2.20 -0.84
N SER A 101 4.13 -2.79 -0.07
CA SER A 101 4.13 -2.71 1.39
C SER A 101 4.98 -3.77 2.09
N GLY A 102 5.57 -4.71 1.35
CA GLY A 102 6.46 -5.70 1.95
C GLY A 102 7.64 -5.07 2.71
N ASP A 103 7.91 -5.55 3.89
CA ASP A 103 8.99 -5.05 4.77
C ASP A 103 10.38 -5.16 4.13
N ASP A 104 10.53 -6.09 3.20
CA ASP A 104 11.75 -6.35 2.45
C ASP A 104 11.96 -5.43 1.23
N VAL A 105 10.98 -4.57 0.90
CA VAL A 105 11.12 -3.63 -0.23
C VAL A 105 12.23 -2.63 0.04
N GLN A 106 12.24 -2.00 1.21
CA GLN A 106 13.23 -1.01 1.61
C GLN A 106 14.51 -1.66 2.13
N ALA A 107 14.39 -2.77 2.86
CA ALA A 107 15.53 -3.48 3.41
C ALA A 107 16.52 -3.96 2.33
N ALA A 108 16.02 -4.25 1.12
CA ALA A 108 16.86 -4.68 -0.01
C ALA A 108 17.62 -3.52 -0.70
N CYS A 109 17.22 -2.27 -0.48
CA CYS A 109 17.79 -1.10 -1.16
C CYS A 109 17.81 0.15 -0.26
N PRO A 110 18.51 0.12 0.90
CA PRO A 110 18.58 1.25 1.83
C PRO A 110 19.08 2.52 1.11
N GLY A 111 18.41 3.64 1.38
CA GLY A 111 18.75 4.93 0.75
C GLY A 111 18.29 5.09 -0.71
N HIS A 112 17.58 4.12 -1.28
CA HIS A 112 17.11 4.13 -2.67
C HIS A 112 15.59 3.96 -2.82
N ALA A 113 14.87 3.70 -1.73
CA ALA A 113 13.40 3.64 -1.73
C ALA A 113 12.86 4.40 -0.51
N VAL A 114 11.90 5.30 -0.75
CA VAL A 114 11.10 5.99 0.27
C VAL A 114 9.70 5.43 0.23
N SER A 115 9.21 4.85 1.33
CA SER A 115 7.90 4.21 1.38
C SER A 115 6.83 5.07 2.04
N LEU A 116 5.65 5.14 1.43
CA LEU A 116 4.47 5.82 1.97
C LEU A 116 3.58 4.88 2.79
N LEU A 117 3.74 3.58 2.60
CA LEU A 117 2.82 2.54 3.07
C LEU A 117 3.15 2.03 4.46
N THR A 118 2.13 1.69 5.24
CA THR A 118 2.32 0.83 6.41
C THR A 118 3.03 -0.46 5.98
N PRO A 119 4.07 -0.90 6.69
CA PRO A 119 4.72 -2.18 6.43
C PRO A 119 3.76 -3.36 6.54
N ALA A 120 3.92 -4.37 5.68
CA ALA A 120 3.05 -5.55 5.63
C ALA A 120 2.91 -6.25 6.99
N SER A 121 3.98 -6.34 7.76
CA SER A 121 3.99 -6.94 9.11
C SER A 121 3.05 -6.25 10.11
N ARG A 122 2.56 -5.03 9.80
CA ARG A 122 1.65 -4.28 10.67
C ARG A 122 0.18 -4.28 10.20
N TYR A 123 -0.15 -4.94 9.09
CA TYR A 123 -1.50 -4.88 8.50
C TYR A 123 -2.60 -5.40 9.42
N ALA A 124 -2.35 -6.47 10.15
CA ALA A 124 -3.32 -7.07 11.08
C ALA A 124 -3.27 -6.47 12.51
N GLU A 125 -2.40 -5.47 12.77
CA GLU A 125 -2.15 -4.97 14.12
C GLU A 125 -3.43 -4.47 14.81
N ARG A 126 -4.18 -3.59 14.14
CA ARG A 126 -5.42 -3.04 14.68
C ARG A 126 -6.49 -4.12 14.90
N PHE A 127 -6.63 -5.05 13.97
CA PHE A 127 -7.57 -6.17 14.14
C PHE A 127 -7.23 -7.02 15.35
N ILE A 128 -5.96 -7.36 15.53
CA ILE A 128 -5.53 -8.21 16.66
C ILE A 128 -5.72 -7.48 17.99
N ARG A 129 -5.26 -6.22 18.11
CA ARG A 129 -5.29 -5.46 19.35
C ARG A 129 -6.67 -4.97 19.74
N ASP A 130 -7.46 -4.49 18.77
CA ASP A 130 -8.71 -3.79 19.06
C ASP A 130 -9.93 -4.70 18.96
N VAL A 131 -9.82 -5.87 18.27
CA VAL A 131 -10.96 -6.75 17.98
C VAL A 131 -10.78 -8.15 18.55
N VAL A 132 -9.59 -8.76 18.47
CA VAL A 132 -9.36 -10.14 18.91
C VAL A 132 -8.93 -10.20 20.37
N ASP A 133 -8.11 -9.24 20.81
CA ASP A 133 -7.59 -9.23 22.18
C ASP A 133 -8.73 -9.18 23.22
N GLY A 134 -8.58 -9.96 24.28
CA GLY A 134 -9.61 -10.11 25.32
C GLY A 134 -10.81 -10.99 24.97
N THR A 135 -10.94 -11.50 23.73
CA THR A 135 -12.07 -12.37 23.32
C THR A 135 -11.90 -13.84 23.73
N GLY A 136 -10.68 -14.27 24.00
CA GLY A 136 -10.35 -15.68 24.26
C GLY A 136 -10.34 -16.57 23.03
N LEU A 137 -10.51 -16.01 21.83
CA LEU A 137 -10.46 -16.76 20.56
C LEU A 137 -9.04 -17.22 20.24
N GLU A 138 -8.91 -18.39 19.64
CA GLU A 138 -7.68 -18.81 18.98
C GLU A 138 -7.58 -18.10 17.61
N LEU A 139 -6.43 -17.53 17.29
CA LEU A 139 -6.20 -16.84 16.02
C LEU A 139 -5.56 -17.78 15.01
N TRP A 140 -6.27 -18.12 13.96
CA TRP A 140 -5.75 -18.89 12.85
C TRP A 140 -5.26 -17.96 11.77
N ILE A 141 -4.05 -18.23 11.24
CA ILE A 141 -3.36 -17.35 10.31
C ILE A 141 -3.08 -18.14 9.04
N GLU A 142 -3.69 -17.75 7.95
CA GLU A 142 -3.48 -18.31 6.62
C GLU A 142 -2.62 -17.36 5.76
N PRO A 143 -1.33 -17.66 5.59
CA PRO A 143 -0.51 -16.94 4.63
C PRO A 143 -0.86 -17.43 3.22
N GLY A 144 -1.24 -16.51 2.34
CA GLY A 144 -1.34 -16.82 0.92
C GLY A 144 0.06 -16.89 0.27
N LYS A 145 0.06 -17.18 -1.01
CA LYS A 145 1.29 -17.33 -1.80
C LYS A 145 2.10 -16.02 -1.87
N GLY A 146 3.41 -16.13 -1.83
CA GLY A 146 4.33 -15.02 -2.02
C GLY A 146 4.85 -14.40 -0.71
N SER A 147 5.79 -13.46 -0.83
CA SER A 147 6.48 -12.87 0.32
C SER A 147 5.61 -11.89 1.10
N PHE A 148 4.69 -11.21 0.43
CA PHE A 148 3.79 -10.24 1.08
C PHE A 148 2.89 -10.93 2.12
N GLY A 149 2.16 -11.98 1.71
CA GLY A 149 1.27 -12.73 2.61
C GLY A 149 2.02 -13.34 3.80
N ARG A 150 3.23 -13.88 3.56
CA ARG A 150 4.07 -14.38 4.64
C ARG A 150 4.47 -13.29 5.64
N GLN A 151 4.82 -12.09 5.16
CA GLN A 151 5.20 -10.98 6.05
C GLN A 151 4.02 -10.47 6.88
N VAL A 152 2.82 -10.40 6.31
CA VAL A 152 1.59 -10.10 7.09
C VAL A 152 1.35 -11.18 8.14
N ALA A 153 1.44 -12.45 7.77
CA ALA A 153 1.23 -13.57 8.68
C ALA A 153 2.27 -13.62 9.81
N ASP A 154 3.55 -13.39 9.50
CA ASP A 154 4.63 -13.32 10.49
C ASP A 154 4.41 -12.15 11.47
N GLY A 155 3.99 -11.01 10.94
CA GLY A 155 3.61 -9.85 11.75
C GLY A 155 2.42 -10.13 12.65
N ALA A 156 1.35 -10.72 12.10
CA ALA A 156 0.16 -11.11 12.86
C ALA A 156 0.49 -12.08 13.98
N GLN A 157 1.30 -13.11 13.71
CA GLN A 157 1.74 -14.09 14.71
C GLN A 157 2.56 -13.45 15.82
N LYS A 158 3.48 -12.55 15.48
CA LYS A 158 4.29 -11.80 16.44
C LYS A 158 3.43 -10.92 17.34
N ILE A 159 2.49 -10.16 16.78
CA ILE A 159 1.61 -9.25 17.51
C ILE A 159 0.69 -10.04 18.44
N ALA A 160 0.08 -11.12 17.94
CA ALA A 160 -0.77 -12.00 18.74
C ALA A 160 0.00 -12.64 19.91
N GLY A 161 1.25 -13.09 19.67
CA GLY A 161 2.11 -13.61 20.71
C GLY A 161 2.44 -12.58 21.80
N GLN A 162 2.64 -11.30 21.43
CA GLN A 162 2.84 -10.21 22.40
C GLN A 162 1.59 -9.92 23.24
N ALA A 163 0.39 -10.17 22.69
CA ALA A 163 -0.89 -10.04 23.39
C ALA A 163 -1.30 -11.33 24.14
N GLY A 164 -0.48 -12.39 24.12
CA GLY A 164 -0.80 -13.67 24.76
C GLY A 164 -1.91 -14.47 24.06
N ILE A 165 -2.26 -14.13 22.83
CA ILE A 165 -3.27 -14.81 22.03
C ILE A 165 -2.67 -16.10 21.45
N ARG A 166 -3.36 -17.24 21.62
CA ARG A 166 -2.96 -18.49 20.99
C ARG A 166 -3.13 -18.39 19.49
N THR A 167 -2.12 -18.83 18.75
CA THR A 167 -2.11 -18.79 17.29
C THR A 167 -1.93 -20.17 16.67
N ARG A 168 -2.59 -20.40 15.55
CA ARG A 168 -2.34 -21.53 14.66
C ARG A 168 -2.03 -21.01 13.25
N ARG A 169 -0.87 -21.35 12.72
CA ARG A 169 -0.54 -21.07 11.32
C ARG A 169 -1.04 -22.22 10.46
N LEU A 170 -1.72 -21.89 9.37
CA LEU A 170 -2.15 -22.82 8.36
C LEU A 170 -1.09 -22.90 7.26
N GLU A 171 -0.74 -24.10 6.83
CA GLU A 171 0.18 -24.31 5.71
C GLU A 171 -0.60 -24.34 4.38
N ASP A 172 0.10 -24.01 3.29
CA ASP A 172 -0.48 -23.99 1.95
C ASP A 172 -0.94 -25.43 1.56
N GLY A 173 -2.21 -25.62 1.30
CA GLY A 173 -2.78 -26.90 0.90
C GLY A 173 -3.34 -27.77 2.03
N ASP A 174 -3.23 -27.35 3.28
CA ASP A 174 -3.84 -28.07 4.39
C ASP A 174 -5.38 -28.04 4.31
N SER A 175 -5.99 -29.20 4.52
CA SER A 175 -7.41 -29.22 4.90
C SER A 175 -7.49 -28.57 6.29
N TRP A 176 -8.33 -27.54 6.43
CA TRP A 176 -8.50 -26.89 7.72
C TRP A 176 -9.00 -27.91 8.74
N PRO A 177 -8.28 -28.15 9.84
CA PRO A 177 -8.72 -29.07 10.86
C PRO A 177 -9.97 -28.50 11.56
N CYS A 178 -10.77 -29.39 12.15
CA CYS A 178 -11.88 -28.93 13.01
C CYS A 178 -11.30 -28.13 14.18
N PRO A 179 -11.76 -26.87 14.41
CA PRO A 179 -11.26 -26.08 15.51
C PRO A 179 -11.72 -26.66 16.86
N PRO A 180 -10.86 -26.66 17.87
CA PRO A 180 -11.21 -27.20 19.20
C PRO A 180 -12.18 -26.28 19.98
N GLY A 181 -12.51 -25.12 19.45
CA GLY A 181 -13.37 -24.11 20.03
C GLY A 181 -13.54 -22.90 19.13
N PRO A 182 -14.14 -21.82 19.61
CA PRO A 182 -14.36 -20.62 18.83
C PRO A 182 -13.02 -19.97 18.43
N TRP A 183 -12.95 -19.48 17.20
CA TRP A 183 -11.72 -19.01 16.58
C TRP A 183 -11.93 -17.76 15.71
N ALA A 184 -10.83 -17.09 15.40
CA ALA A 184 -10.74 -15.97 14.47
C ALA A 184 -9.79 -16.31 13.34
N LEU A 185 -9.99 -15.73 12.15
CA LEU A 185 -9.14 -15.91 10.98
C LEU A 185 -8.44 -14.61 10.61
N VAL A 186 -7.14 -14.71 10.29
CA VAL A 186 -6.37 -13.73 9.52
C VAL A 186 -5.97 -14.38 8.21
N SER A 187 -6.45 -13.84 7.08
CA SER A 187 -6.04 -14.24 5.74
C SER A 187 -5.22 -13.12 5.10
N ALA A 188 -4.08 -13.48 4.53
CA ALA A 188 -3.18 -12.54 3.89
C ALA A 188 -2.46 -13.17 2.70
N GLY A 189 -2.92 -12.87 1.50
CA GLY A 189 -2.38 -13.40 0.27
C GLY A 189 -2.46 -12.42 -0.89
N THR A 190 -2.67 -12.98 -2.05
CA THR A 190 -3.14 -12.21 -3.20
C THR A 190 -4.63 -11.92 -2.99
N PHE A 191 -5.17 -11.02 -3.79
CA PHE A 191 -6.60 -10.73 -3.71
C PHE A 191 -7.45 -12.00 -3.89
N GLU A 192 -7.08 -12.82 -4.86
CA GLU A 192 -7.77 -14.08 -5.18
C GLU A 192 -7.59 -15.15 -4.08
N ASP A 193 -6.39 -15.24 -3.48
CA ASP A 193 -6.14 -16.16 -2.35
C ASP A 193 -7.03 -15.80 -1.16
N ASP A 194 -7.12 -14.51 -0.84
CA ASP A 194 -7.90 -13.99 0.27
C ASP A 194 -9.41 -14.23 0.07
N VAL A 195 -9.94 -13.98 -1.14
CA VAL A 195 -11.34 -14.27 -1.48
C VAL A 195 -11.64 -15.77 -1.28
N GLN A 196 -10.77 -16.64 -1.76
CA GLN A 196 -10.91 -18.10 -1.60
C GLN A 196 -10.87 -18.50 -0.12
N ALA A 197 -9.94 -17.93 0.67
CA ALA A 197 -9.82 -18.21 2.09
C ALA A 197 -11.09 -17.82 2.86
N VAL A 198 -11.63 -16.63 2.60
CA VAL A 198 -12.85 -16.14 3.24
C VAL A 198 -14.05 -17.04 2.89
N ASN A 199 -14.25 -17.34 1.59
CA ASN A 199 -15.34 -18.21 1.16
C ASN A 199 -15.22 -19.63 1.74
N ARG A 200 -13.99 -20.18 1.85
CA ARG A 200 -13.73 -21.46 2.51
C ARG A 200 -14.02 -21.40 4.00
N ALA A 201 -13.60 -20.32 4.69
CA ALA A 201 -13.83 -20.13 6.11
C ALA A 201 -15.32 -20.14 6.48
N ARG A 202 -16.12 -19.41 5.71
CA ARG A 202 -17.57 -19.32 5.95
C ARG A 202 -18.32 -20.63 5.71
N ARG A 203 -17.79 -21.52 4.89
CA ARG A 203 -18.36 -22.84 4.59
C ARG A 203 -17.95 -23.94 5.60
N GLN A 204 -17.11 -23.61 6.59
CA GLN A 204 -16.77 -24.58 7.64
C GLN A 204 -18.01 -24.92 8.49
N PRO A 205 -18.10 -26.15 9.03
CA PRO A 205 -19.16 -26.53 9.97
C PRO A 205 -19.21 -25.59 11.19
N ASP A 206 -18.03 -25.21 11.72
CA ASP A 206 -17.83 -24.22 12.78
C ASP A 206 -17.06 -23.03 12.21
N PRO A 207 -17.73 -22.04 11.58
CA PRO A 207 -17.05 -20.92 10.93
C PRO A 207 -16.38 -19.98 11.95
N PRO A 208 -15.34 -19.22 11.56
CA PRO A 208 -14.70 -18.26 12.47
C PRO A 208 -15.70 -17.19 12.90
N ARG A 209 -15.61 -16.78 14.16
CA ARG A 209 -16.43 -15.69 14.70
C ARG A 209 -16.00 -14.32 14.19
N LEU A 210 -14.72 -14.18 13.89
CA LEU A 210 -14.11 -12.96 13.37
C LEU A 210 -13.23 -13.32 12.17
N ILE A 211 -13.35 -12.56 11.10
CA ILE A 211 -12.54 -12.73 9.89
C ILE A 211 -11.87 -11.40 9.56
N PHE A 212 -10.56 -11.45 9.40
CA PHE A 212 -9.77 -10.39 8.80
C PHE A 212 -9.15 -10.91 7.50
N SER A 213 -9.30 -10.13 6.43
CA SER A 213 -8.66 -10.40 5.15
C SER A 213 -8.03 -9.12 4.61
N VAL A 214 -6.81 -9.20 4.10
CA VAL A 214 -6.17 -8.02 3.48
C VAL A 214 -6.98 -7.53 2.29
N ALA A 215 -7.50 -8.44 1.46
CA ALA A 215 -8.35 -8.09 0.32
C ALA A 215 -9.64 -7.35 0.71
N ALA A 216 -10.16 -7.58 1.92
CA ALA A 216 -11.35 -6.88 2.41
C ALA A 216 -11.13 -5.37 2.66
N GLY A 217 -9.89 -4.89 2.55
CA GLY A 217 -9.55 -3.46 2.62
C GLY A 217 -9.88 -2.67 1.37
N VAL A 218 -10.28 -3.30 0.26
CA VAL A 218 -10.65 -2.64 -1.00
C VAL A 218 -12.09 -2.93 -1.39
N ARG A 219 -12.72 -1.99 -2.10
CA ARG A 219 -14.15 -2.05 -2.45
C ARG A 219 -14.50 -3.22 -3.37
N GLU A 220 -13.59 -3.63 -4.22
CA GLU A 220 -13.76 -4.72 -5.17
C GLU A 220 -14.01 -6.07 -4.49
N PHE A 221 -13.63 -6.20 -3.21
CA PHE A 221 -13.83 -7.42 -2.44
C PHE A 221 -15.29 -7.87 -2.34
N ALA A 222 -16.22 -6.92 -2.19
CA ALA A 222 -17.64 -7.25 -2.05
C ALA A 222 -18.26 -7.93 -3.29
N GLY A 223 -17.70 -7.69 -4.47
CA GLY A 223 -18.16 -8.34 -5.70
C GLY A 223 -17.67 -9.77 -5.88
N GLU A 224 -16.74 -10.23 -5.05
CA GLU A 224 -16.05 -11.53 -5.21
C GLU A 224 -16.38 -12.53 -4.08
N VAL A 225 -17.06 -12.09 -3.04
CA VAL A 225 -17.50 -12.95 -1.93
C VAL A 225 -19.01 -12.99 -1.83
N ASP A 226 -19.55 -14.13 -1.41
CA ASP A 226 -21.01 -14.35 -1.30
C ASP A 226 -21.67 -13.33 -0.34
N ASP A 227 -21.01 -13.03 0.77
CA ASP A 227 -21.45 -12.06 1.77
C ASP A 227 -20.22 -11.43 2.46
N PRO A 228 -19.94 -10.14 2.22
CA PRO A 228 -18.83 -9.45 2.86
C PRO A 228 -19.15 -9.00 4.30
N GLU A 229 -20.43 -9.00 4.75
CA GLU A 229 -20.81 -8.39 6.02
C GLU A 229 -20.03 -8.97 7.22
N GLY A 230 -19.58 -8.09 8.09
CA GLY A 230 -18.83 -8.46 9.29
C GLY A 230 -17.35 -8.75 9.08
N ILE A 231 -16.87 -8.81 7.82
CA ILE A 231 -15.45 -9.07 7.52
C ILE A 231 -14.65 -7.79 7.73
N TYR A 232 -13.53 -7.92 8.44
CA TYR A 232 -12.55 -6.85 8.65
C TYR A 232 -11.49 -6.86 7.55
N GLY A 233 -10.93 -5.69 7.27
CA GLY A 233 -9.86 -5.53 6.30
C GLY A 233 -8.81 -4.51 6.70
N ALA A 234 -7.65 -4.59 6.06
CA ALA A 234 -6.64 -3.56 6.15
C ALA A 234 -6.86 -2.52 5.05
N GLY A 235 -7.51 -1.41 5.37
CA GLY A 235 -7.47 -0.21 4.56
C GLY A 235 -6.15 0.51 4.80
N GLN A 236 -5.62 1.18 3.77
CA GLN A 236 -4.53 2.13 3.97
C GLN A 236 -5.07 3.55 4.08
N TRP A 237 -6.28 3.77 3.63
CA TRP A 237 -7.01 5.02 3.69
C TRP A 237 -8.51 4.76 3.42
N LEU A 238 -9.36 5.57 4.02
CA LEU A 238 -10.80 5.64 3.73
C LEU A 238 -11.24 7.12 3.82
N PRO A 239 -12.19 7.59 2.99
CA PRO A 239 -12.70 8.96 3.07
C PRO A 239 -13.21 9.29 4.47
N GLY A 240 -12.87 10.48 4.97
CA GLY A 240 -13.25 10.94 6.31
C GLY A 240 -12.42 10.34 7.46
N GLY A 241 -11.49 9.41 7.18
CA GLY A 241 -10.65 8.78 8.19
C GLY A 241 -9.34 9.50 8.49
N THR A 242 -8.98 10.51 7.70
CA THR A 242 -7.70 11.19 7.81
C THR A 242 -7.83 12.52 8.54
N THR A 243 -6.91 12.81 9.42
CA THR A 243 -6.73 14.14 10.00
C THR A 243 -6.36 15.14 8.90
N ARG A 244 -6.60 16.43 9.17
CA ARG A 244 -6.32 17.53 8.22
C ARG A 244 -4.89 17.40 7.63
N ALA A 245 -4.80 17.36 6.30
CA ALA A 245 -3.51 17.35 5.59
C ALA A 245 -2.73 18.65 5.87
N GLU A 246 -1.46 18.51 6.23
CA GLU A 246 -0.48 19.58 6.41
C GLU A 246 0.31 19.81 5.12
N LEU A 247 0.45 18.76 4.31
CA LEU A 247 1.18 18.77 3.05
C LEU A 247 0.30 18.22 1.93
N GLY A 248 0.22 18.97 0.83
CA GLY A 248 -0.60 18.65 -0.33
C GLY A 248 -2.05 19.13 -0.19
N PRO A 249 -2.95 18.68 -1.09
CA PRO A 249 -4.33 19.12 -1.09
C PRO A 249 -5.10 18.56 0.11
N PRO A 250 -6.08 19.30 0.66
CA PRO A 250 -7.10 18.75 1.55
C PRO A 250 -7.88 17.61 0.87
N GLU A 251 -8.46 16.71 1.66
CA GLU A 251 -9.17 15.54 1.14
C GLU A 251 -10.34 15.90 0.23
N ASP A 252 -11.18 16.86 0.62
CA ASP A 252 -12.32 17.35 -0.15
C ASP A 252 -11.89 17.94 -1.52
N THR A 253 -10.84 18.73 -1.52
CA THR A 253 -10.25 19.32 -2.72
C THR A 253 -9.71 18.23 -3.65
N PHE A 254 -9.02 17.23 -3.10
CA PHE A 254 -8.52 16.10 -3.90
C PHE A 254 -9.67 15.26 -4.46
N LEU A 255 -10.69 14.94 -3.66
CA LEU A 255 -11.83 14.16 -4.12
C LEU A 255 -12.64 14.88 -5.19
N ALA A 256 -12.79 16.21 -5.10
CA ALA A 256 -13.41 17.02 -6.15
C ALA A 256 -12.61 16.95 -7.46
N ALA A 257 -11.28 17.07 -7.41
CA ALA A 257 -10.43 16.94 -8.58
C ALA A 257 -10.44 15.50 -9.13
N TYR A 258 -10.45 14.49 -8.27
CA TYR A 258 -10.55 13.09 -8.67
C TYR A 258 -11.85 12.79 -9.44
N ALA A 259 -12.97 13.37 -8.99
CA ALA A 259 -14.27 13.25 -9.66
C ALA A 259 -14.31 13.86 -11.08
N THR A 260 -13.40 14.79 -11.40
CA THR A 260 -13.26 15.29 -12.79
C THR A 260 -12.53 14.31 -13.72
N VAL A 261 -11.79 13.37 -13.14
CA VAL A 261 -11.02 12.36 -13.92
C VAL A 261 -11.83 11.09 -14.15
N THR A 262 -12.73 10.75 -13.23
CA THR A 262 -13.50 9.50 -13.25
C THR A 262 -14.75 9.58 -12.36
N ASP A 263 -15.77 8.81 -12.71
CA ASP A 263 -16.98 8.60 -11.91
C ASP A 263 -16.79 7.55 -10.78
N GLN A 264 -15.68 6.82 -10.81
CA GLN A 264 -15.38 5.82 -9.79
C GLN A 264 -14.92 6.48 -8.49
N PRO A 265 -15.34 5.99 -7.32
CA PRO A 265 -14.87 6.54 -6.05
C PRO A 265 -13.37 6.30 -5.86
N ALA A 266 -12.71 7.26 -5.22
CA ALA A 266 -11.30 7.11 -4.86
C ALA A 266 -11.12 5.96 -3.86
N GLY A 267 -10.09 5.15 -4.11
CA GLY A 267 -9.64 4.08 -3.22
C GLY A 267 -8.21 4.33 -2.75
N TYR A 268 -7.81 3.67 -1.67
CA TYR A 268 -6.47 3.87 -1.11
C TYR A 268 -5.33 3.61 -2.12
N PRO A 269 -5.42 2.66 -3.10
CA PRO A 269 -4.34 2.47 -4.08
C PRO A 269 -4.07 3.72 -4.93
N GLY A 270 -5.11 4.52 -5.19
CA GLY A 270 -4.95 5.80 -5.87
C GLY A 270 -4.40 6.88 -4.94
N VAL A 271 -5.01 7.02 -3.76
CA VAL A 271 -4.64 8.07 -2.80
C VAL A 271 -3.20 7.95 -2.33
N GLN A 272 -2.70 6.74 -2.12
CA GLN A 272 -1.29 6.51 -1.77
C GLN A 272 -0.32 6.93 -2.90
N ALA A 273 -0.71 6.75 -4.17
CA ALA A 273 0.10 7.19 -5.30
C ALA A 273 0.13 8.73 -5.39
N ALA A 274 -1.01 9.40 -5.20
CA ALA A 274 -1.07 10.86 -5.14
C ALA A 274 -0.25 11.41 -3.97
N ALA A 275 -0.33 10.80 -2.78
CA ALA A 275 0.48 11.20 -1.64
C ALA A 275 1.98 11.02 -1.88
N ALA A 276 2.38 9.95 -2.59
CA ALA A 276 3.78 9.76 -2.97
C ALA A 276 4.27 10.87 -3.90
N ALA A 277 3.44 11.28 -4.86
CA ALA A 277 3.76 12.40 -5.75
C ALA A 277 3.84 13.72 -4.98
N VAL A 278 2.91 13.99 -4.04
CA VAL A 278 2.94 15.16 -3.15
C VAL A 278 4.26 15.25 -2.38
N VAL A 279 4.65 14.16 -1.71
CA VAL A 279 5.89 14.14 -0.90
C VAL A 279 7.12 14.25 -1.80
N ALA A 280 7.16 13.54 -2.92
CA ALA A 280 8.27 13.60 -3.87
C ALA A 280 8.46 15.01 -4.45
N ALA A 281 7.37 15.64 -4.90
CA ALA A 281 7.39 17.00 -5.43
C ALA A 281 7.82 18.02 -4.36
N HIS A 282 7.30 17.91 -3.14
CA HIS A 282 7.73 18.75 -2.02
C HIS A 282 9.24 18.63 -1.77
N CYS A 283 9.76 17.41 -1.67
CA CYS A 283 11.19 17.18 -1.44
C CYS A 283 12.06 17.74 -2.59
N ALA A 284 11.63 17.58 -3.84
CA ALA A 284 12.35 18.11 -4.99
C ALA A 284 12.39 19.65 -4.98
N ARG A 285 11.27 20.31 -4.68
CA ARG A 285 11.18 21.77 -4.58
C ARG A 285 11.97 22.32 -3.41
N GLN A 286 11.93 21.70 -2.24
CA GLN A 286 12.72 22.10 -1.07
C GLN A 286 14.21 21.91 -1.28
N ALA A 287 14.60 20.80 -1.89
CA ALA A 287 16.00 20.55 -2.25
C ALA A 287 16.51 21.45 -3.39
N ARG A 288 15.62 22.01 -4.22
CA ARG A 288 15.96 22.65 -5.51
C ARG A 288 16.88 21.76 -6.37
N SER A 289 16.68 20.46 -6.27
CA SER A 289 17.53 19.44 -6.87
C SER A 289 16.79 18.13 -7.01
N THR A 290 17.09 17.39 -8.05
CA THR A 290 16.58 16.02 -8.27
C THR A 290 17.64 14.95 -7.95
N ALA A 291 18.80 15.38 -7.41
CA ALA A 291 19.85 14.46 -7.00
C ALA A 291 19.39 13.59 -5.83
N ARG A 292 19.58 12.26 -5.96
CA ARG A 292 19.12 11.27 -4.96
C ARG A 292 19.44 11.64 -3.52
N GLY A 293 20.69 12.05 -3.24
CA GLY A 293 21.13 12.36 -1.87
C GLY A 293 20.39 13.57 -1.29
N GLN A 294 20.07 14.56 -2.10
CA GLN A 294 19.32 15.75 -1.70
C GLN A 294 17.84 15.39 -1.45
N LEU A 295 17.23 14.61 -2.34
CA LEU A 295 15.84 14.13 -2.14
C LEU A 295 15.73 13.25 -0.90
N TRP A 296 16.69 12.35 -0.69
CA TRP A 296 16.75 11.52 0.50
C TRP A 296 16.85 12.34 1.79
N ALA A 297 17.73 13.33 1.83
CA ALA A 297 17.88 14.20 2.99
C ALA A 297 16.58 14.94 3.34
N GLN A 298 15.87 15.46 2.33
CA GLN A 298 14.54 16.08 2.54
C GLN A 298 13.50 15.08 3.04
N ALA A 299 13.45 13.87 2.46
CA ALA A 299 12.50 12.84 2.90
C ALA A 299 12.74 12.39 4.35
N VAL A 300 14.01 12.28 4.77
CA VAL A 300 14.37 11.93 6.16
C VAL A 300 14.02 13.03 7.15
N ALA A 301 14.15 14.29 6.75
CA ALA A 301 13.82 15.44 7.60
C ALA A 301 12.31 15.71 7.71
N LEU A 302 11.50 15.13 6.80
CA LEU A 302 10.08 15.41 6.72
C LEU A 302 9.29 14.58 7.72
N ASP A 303 8.56 15.26 8.61
CA ASP A 303 7.52 14.71 9.49
C ASP A 303 6.24 15.52 9.27
N THR A 304 5.23 14.92 8.66
CA THR A 304 4.04 15.65 8.22
C THR A 304 2.80 14.74 8.15
N VAL A 305 1.67 15.31 7.74
CA VAL A 305 0.42 14.62 7.43
C VAL A 305 0.00 14.97 6.00
N THR A 306 -0.21 13.97 5.16
CA THR A 306 -0.79 14.11 3.82
C THR A 306 -2.25 13.67 3.83
N LEU A 307 -2.94 13.81 2.70
CA LEU A 307 -4.30 13.25 2.59
C LEU A 307 -4.35 11.72 2.79
N PHE A 308 -3.23 11.03 2.64
CA PHE A 308 -3.12 9.58 2.88
C PHE A 308 -2.91 9.26 4.37
N GLY A 309 -2.47 10.21 5.16
CA GLY A 309 -2.17 10.08 6.59
C GLY A 309 -0.76 10.54 6.94
N GLY A 310 -0.29 10.14 8.12
CA GLY A 310 1.01 10.52 8.64
C GLY A 310 2.17 10.03 7.78
N PHE A 311 3.17 10.89 7.55
CA PHE A 311 4.38 10.54 6.83
C PHE A 311 5.62 10.86 7.66
N ARG A 312 6.40 9.85 7.93
CA ARG A 312 7.78 9.91 8.42
C ARG A 312 8.46 8.59 8.09
N ILE A 313 9.71 8.63 7.70
CA ILE A 313 10.46 7.43 7.35
C ILE A 313 11.59 7.14 8.34
N ASN A 314 11.98 5.88 8.41
CA ASN A 314 13.22 5.48 9.04
C ASN A 314 14.41 6.02 8.24
N PRO A 315 15.34 6.78 8.86
CA PRO A 315 16.44 7.46 8.15
C PRO A 315 17.48 6.50 7.56
N VAL A 316 17.47 5.23 7.96
CA VAL A 316 18.41 4.22 7.45
C VAL A 316 17.79 3.44 6.30
N THR A 317 16.53 3.01 6.46
CA THR A 317 15.90 2.08 5.50
C THR A 317 14.96 2.75 4.52
N GLY A 318 14.38 3.92 4.85
CA GLY A 318 13.31 4.56 4.07
C GLY A 318 11.92 3.96 4.31
N ALA A 319 11.81 3.02 5.25
CA ALA A 319 10.51 2.44 5.61
C ALA A 319 9.62 3.46 6.33
N GLN A 320 8.35 3.47 6.02
CA GLN A 320 7.32 4.27 6.69
C GLN A 320 7.20 3.87 8.18
N VAL A 321 7.16 4.87 9.09
CA VAL A 321 7.06 4.63 10.54
C VAL A 321 5.91 5.39 11.22
N LYS A 322 5.24 6.32 10.53
CA LYS A 322 4.16 7.13 11.10
C LYS A 322 2.77 6.77 10.58
N HIS A 323 2.67 6.26 9.36
CA HIS A 323 1.41 5.81 8.79
C HIS A 323 0.93 4.52 9.47
N GLU A 324 -0.37 4.44 9.76
CA GLU A 324 -1.02 3.26 10.32
C GLU A 324 -2.09 2.75 9.36
N ALA A 325 -2.15 1.44 9.18
CA ALA A 325 -3.24 0.83 8.44
C ALA A 325 -4.58 1.11 9.15
N VAL A 326 -5.57 1.49 8.37
CA VAL A 326 -6.91 1.75 8.85
C VAL A 326 -7.64 0.42 8.96
N LEU A 327 -8.17 0.08 10.15
CA LEU A 327 -9.05 -1.06 10.27
C LEU A 327 -10.41 -0.70 9.68
N VAL A 328 -10.83 -1.46 8.69
CA VAL A 328 -12.13 -1.30 8.05
C VAL A 328 -13.00 -2.54 8.28
N ARG A 329 -14.31 -2.37 8.21
CA ARG A 329 -15.28 -3.45 8.32
C ARG A 329 -16.35 -3.31 7.26
N TRP A 330 -16.75 -4.41 6.69
CA TRP A 330 -17.92 -4.47 5.81
C TRP A 330 -19.19 -4.47 6.63
N THR A 331 -20.14 -3.62 6.24
CA THR A 331 -21.48 -3.47 6.81
C THR A 331 -22.50 -3.52 5.68
N SER A 332 -23.80 -3.56 6.00
CA SER A 332 -24.87 -3.45 5.00
C SER A 332 -24.82 -2.15 4.17
N GLY A 333 -24.18 -1.10 4.69
CA GLY A 333 -23.93 0.18 3.98
C GLY A 333 -22.64 0.20 3.14
N GLY A 334 -21.87 -0.89 3.12
CA GLY A 334 -20.59 -1.00 2.43
C GLY A 334 -19.38 -0.98 3.38
N LEU A 335 -18.20 -0.63 2.83
CA LEU A 335 -16.95 -0.56 3.58
C LEU A 335 -16.92 0.68 4.48
N ALA A 336 -16.73 0.49 5.78
CA ALA A 336 -16.71 1.56 6.80
C ALA A 336 -15.49 1.43 7.72
N LEU A 337 -15.18 2.48 8.47
CA LEU A 337 -14.23 2.41 9.59
C LEU A 337 -14.76 1.45 10.66
N ALA A 338 -13.89 0.61 11.23
CA ALA A 338 -14.25 -0.35 12.28
C ALA A 338 -14.13 0.27 13.66
#